data_87e2eff35ae9acc9468239698618a3a6
#
_entry.id   87e2eff35ae9acc9468239698618a3a6
#
_cell.length_a   1.000
_cell.length_b   1.000
_cell.length_c   1.000
_cell.angle_alpha   90.00
_cell.angle_beta   90.00
_cell.angle_gamma   90.00
#
_symmetry.space_group_name_H-M   'P 1'
#
loop_
_entity.id
_entity.type
_entity.pdbx_description
1 polymer ?
#
loop_
_entity_poly.entity_id
_entity_poly.type
_entity_poly.pdbx_seq_one_letter_code
_entity_poly.pdbx_strand_id
1 'polypeptide(L)'
;MRFLILFLLSASVGLAQVQKVPPISPVALKAALAKLPEGVKAQDLHDQVLRLFGKKSLLQGRPGTRIEGETVAWAVMDMKPAQVVRGDGTVIGAMTALGDDGLQVLVQSFPNFTEFAYHIMIDGAARVAGSVHIENYTYTADSDPQKDVPAGKLLKFEWRESRLFPETVREVTVYVPQQYKPGTEACLMVWQDGSRHVDPKGPMRASVVFDNLIHQKQMPVTIGVFVDPGRKLKQKAGEKAGNRSFEYDSLGDLYVRFLLEEILPEVQKRFGVKFRPEPEARAIAGGSSGGICSFTAAWERPDQFHKVLCWVGTFVDIRGGNAYPYLLRITERKPIRVYLLDGVNDLDNKYGNWPLANRMMEASLKYMNYDFRMDWTQCFHGSKGMAPALPDALRWLWRDVK
;
A
#
# COMPACT_ATOMS: atom_id res chain seq x y z
N MET A 1 53.75 63.74 -23.80
CA MET A 1 53.32 62.60 -23.01
C MET A 1 52.01 62.08 -23.54
N ARG A 2 52.05 60.97 -24.29
CA ARG A 2 50.85 60.30 -24.85
C ARG A 2 50.48 59.11 -23.96
N PHE A 3 49.35 59.12 -23.31
CA PHE A 3 48.81 57.97 -22.59
C PHE A 3 48.14 57.01 -23.57
N LEU A 4 48.63 55.79 -23.59
CA LEU A 4 48.08 54.66 -24.34
C LEU A 4 47.04 53.95 -23.42
N ILE A 5 45.78 53.99 -23.79
CA ILE A 5 44.71 53.26 -23.07
C ILE A 5 44.55 51.89 -23.75
N LEU A 6 44.92 50.83 -23.02
CA LEU A 6 44.73 49.44 -23.44
C LEU A 6 43.29 49.00 -23.07
N PHE A 7 42.48 48.70 -24.09
CA PHE A 7 41.19 48.07 -23.91
C PHE A 7 41.40 46.56 -23.76
N LEU A 8 41.12 46.02 -22.57
CA LEU A 8 41.01 44.57 -22.32
C LEU A 8 39.59 44.14 -22.67
N LEU A 9 39.42 43.45 -23.81
CA LEU A 9 38.22 42.71 -24.13
C LEU A 9 38.18 41.41 -23.29
N SER A 10 37.33 41.37 -22.27
CA SER A 10 37.00 40.13 -21.56
C SER A 10 35.99 39.35 -22.39
N ALA A 11 36.43 38.30 -23.05
CA ALA A 11 35.55 37.30 -23.65
C ALA A 11 34.94 36.45 -22.52
N SER A 12 33.69 36.72 -22.19
CA SER A 12 32.89 35.84 -21.35
C SER A 12 32.52 34.57 -22.14
N VAL A 13 33.24 33.48 -21.93
CA VAL A 13 32.85 32.16 -22.39
C VAL A 13 31.60 31.76 -21.60
N GLY A 14 30.45 31.90 -22.22
CA GLY A 14 29.17 31.39 -21.67
C GLY A 14 29.27 29.87 -21.52
N LEU A 15 29.37 29.40 -20.29
CA LEU A 15 29.14 27.99 -19.96
C LEU A 15 27.71 27.64 -20.34
N ALA A 16 27.52 27.05 -21.51
CA ALA A 16 26.26 26.43 -21.88
C ALA A 16 25.91 25.42 -20.79
N GLN A 17 24.85 25.69 -20.04
CA GLN A 17 24.23 24.68 -19.15
C GLN A 17 23.86 23.49 -20.02
N VAL A 18 24.61 22.39 -19.85
CA VAL A 18 24.24 21.10 -20.44
C VAL A 18 22.87 20.73 -19.83
N GLN A 19 21.81 20.98 -20.57
CA GLN A 19 20.48 20.49 -20.19
C GLN A 19 20.63 18.99 -19.99
N LYS A 20 20.44 18.53 -18.74
CA LYS A 20 20.39 17.10 -18.42
C LYS A 20 19.16 16.53 -19.13
N VAL A 21 19.36 15.90 -20.26
CA VAL A 21 18.29 15.13 -20.93
C VAL A 21 17.79 14.09 -19.92
N PRO A 22 16.48 14.05 -19.62
CA PRO A 22 15.94 13.08 -18.67
C PRO A 22 16.20 11.65 -19.20
N PRO A 23 16.35 10.65 -18.32
CA PRO A 23 16.52 9.27 -18.75
C PRO A 23 15.28 8.82 -19.53
N ILE A 24 15.51 7.96 -20.54
CA ILE A 24 14.42 7.34 -21.30
C ILE A 24 13.56 6.48 -20.36
N SER A 25 12.22 6.48 -20.56
CA SER A 25 11.36 5.57 -19.81
C SER A 25 11.30 4.17 -20.45
N PRO A 26 10.91 3.11 -19.71
CA PRO A 26 10.70 1.77 -20.27
C PRO A 26 9.77 1.75 -21.49
N VAL A 27 8.68 2.49 -21.48
CA VAL A 27 7.72 2.59 -22.59
C VAL A 27 8.38 3.25 -23.81
N ALA A 28 9.07 4.37 -23.61
CA ALA A 28 9.80 5.06 -24.67
C ALA A 28 10.95 4.21 -25.22
N LEU A 29 11.65 3.46 -24.36
CA LEU A 29 12.72 2.53 -24.76
C LEU A 29 12.17 1.40 -25.64
N LYS A 30 11.02 0.83 -25.31
CA LYS A 30 10.36 -0.17 -26.16
C LYS A 30 10.08 0.36 -27.56
N ALA A 31 9.53 1.57 -27.66
CA ALA A 31 9.23 2.22 -28.93
C ALA A 31 10.50 2.54 -29.75
N ALA A 32 11.60 2.95 -29.06
CA ALA A 32 12.87 3.23 -29.72
C ALA A 32 13.57 1.97 -30.22
N LEU A 33 13.55 0.87 -29.47
CA LEU A 33 14.08 -0.43 -29.89
C LEU A 33 13.37 -0.97 -31.14
N ALA A 34 12.07 -0.80 -31.23
CA ALA A 34 11.28 -1.22 -32.42
C ALA A 34 11.66 -0.46 -33.69
N LYS A 35 12.22 0.75 -33.57
CA LYS A 35 12.66 1.62 -34.68
C LYS A 35 14.16 1.55 -34.99
N LEU A 36 14.94 0.75 -34.26
CA LEU A 36 16.40 0.64 -34.47
C LEU A 36 16.77 0.32 -35.93
N PRO A 37 16.06 -0.56 -36.68
CA PRO A 37 16.35 -0.80 -38.09
C PRO A 37 16.10 0.41 -38.99
N GLU A 38 15.30 1.39 -38.55
CA GLU A 38 14.86 2.57 -39.31
C GLU A 38 15.71 3.83 -39.08
N GLY A 39 16.84 3.73 -38.38
CA GLY A 39 17.81 4.85 -38.28
C GLY A 39 17.89 5.58 -36.95
N VAL A 40 17.35 5.04 -35.85
CA VAL A 40 17.71 5.51 -34.51
C VAL A 40 19.18 5.15 -34.25
N LYS A 41 20.02 6.13 -33.92
CA LYS A 41 21.42 5.87 -33.60
C LYS A 41 21.49 5.03 -32.32
N ALA A 42 21.99 3.80 -32.45
CA ALA A 42 22.12 2.87 -31.31
C ALA A 42 22.95 3.52 -30.17
N GLN A 43 23.90 4.42 -30.47
CA GLN A 43 24.68 5.12 -29.48
C GLN A 43 23.88 6.11 -28.63
N ASP A 44 22.91 6.83 -29.19
CA ASP A 44 22.07 7.76 -28.44
C ASP A 44 21.16 6.99 -27.47
N LEU A 45 20.70 5.81 -27.90
CA LEU A 45 19.89 4.91 -27.09
C LEU A 45 20.70 4.24 -25.98
N HIS A 46 21.93 3.83 -26.28
CA HIS A 46 22.89 3.28 -25.34
C HIS A 46 23.09 4.21 -24.13
N ASP A 47 23.40 5.50 -24.38
CA ASP A 47 23.63 6.46 -23.30
C ASP A 47 22.36 6.73 -22.45
N GLN A 48 21.19 6.71 -23.08
CA GLN A 48 19.92 6.86 -22.38
C GLN A 48 19.64 5.65 -21.49
N VAL A 49 19.94 4.43 -21.95
CA VAL A 49 19.79 3.20 -21.16
C VAL A 49 20.75 3.19 -19.97
N LEU A 50 22.02 3.58 -20.18
CA LEU A 50 22.98 3.72 -19.08
C LEU A 50 22.51 4.71 -18.00
N ARG A 51 21.79 5.78 -18.38
CA ARG A 51 21.19 6.73 -17.41
C ARG A 51 20.00 6.14 -16.70
N LEU A 52 19.10 5.42 -17.42
CA LEU A 52 17.91 4.78 -16.84
C LEU A 52 18.28 3.77 -15.75
N PHE A 53 19.26 2.92 -16.01
CA PHE A 53 19.66 1.86 -15.09
C PHE A 53 20.76 2.24 -14.11
N GLY A 54 21.51 3.30 -14.42
CA GLY A 54 22.68 3.76 -13.66
C GLY A 54 23.96 3.08 -14.11
N LYS A 55 24.79 3.81 -14.90
CA LYS A 55 26.04 3.31 -15.49
C LYS A 55 26.93 2.58 -14.48
N LYS A 56 27.16 3.17 -13.30
CA LYS A 56 27.99 2.57 -12.26
C LYS A 56 27.44 1.22 -11.76
N SER A 57 26.13 1.09 -11.65
CA SER A 57 25.48 -0.14 -11.20
C SER A 57 25.67 -1.27 -12.20
N LEU A 58 25.42 -0.99 -13.49
CA LEU A 58 25.59 -1.96 -14.56
C LEU A 58 27.06 -2.41 -14.72
N LEU A 59 28.01 -1.47 -14.67
CA LEU A 59 29.44 -1.78 -14.72
C LEU A 59 29.95 -2.61 -13.53
N GLN A 60 29.22 -2.59 -12.39
CA GLN A 60 29.51 -3.45 -11.23
C GLN A 60 28.83 -4.83 -11.32
N GLY A 61 28.31 -5.20 -12.49
CA GLY A 61 27.61 -6.46 -12.69
C GLY A 61 26.26 -6.52 -11.97
N ARG A 62 25.69 -5.37 -11.62
CA ARG A 62 24.35 -5.28 -11.01
C ARG A 62 23.34 -4.97 -12.12
N PRO A 63 22.67 -5.97 -12.67
CA PRO A 63 21.67 -5.73 -13.69
C PRO A 63 20.47 -4.99 -13.08
N GLY A 64 19.82 -4.24 -13.92
CA GLY A 64 18.67 -3.43 -13.54
C GLY A 64 17.37 -3.96 -14.10
N THR A 65 16.30 -3.76 -13.35
CA THR A 65 14.91 -3.87 -13.83
C THR A 65 14.23 -2.55 -13.59
N ARG A 66 13.48 -2.09 -14.60
CA ARG A 66 12.61 -0.91 -14.50
C ARG A 66 11.24 -1.24 -15.01
N ILE A 67 10.22 -0.77 -14.31
CA ILE A 67 8.82 -1.01 -14.64
C ILE A 67 8.12 0.34 -14.78
N GLU A 68 7.37 0.50 -15.88
CA GLU A 68 6.49 1.64 -16.12
C GLU A 68 5.17 1.11 -16.68
N GLY A 69 4.09 1.27 -15.90
CA GLY A 69 2.80 0.68 -16.24
C GLY A 69 2.89 -0.83 -16.43
N GLU A 70 2.63 -1.30 -17.61
CA GLU A 70 2.70 -2.72 -18.00
C GLU A 70 4.01 -3.08 -18.73
N THR A 71 4.95 -2.15 -18.83
CA THR A 71 6.22 -2.33 -19.54
C THR A 71 7.37 -2.53 -18.59
N VAL A 72 8.11 -3.62 -18.80
CA VAL A 72 9.28 -4.01 -18.03
C VAL A 72 10.52 -3.93 -18.92
N ALA A 73 11.56 -3.26 -18.46
CA ALA A 73 12.86 -3.20 -19.09
C ALA A 73 13.92 -3.85 -18.21
N TRP A 74 14.76 -4.68 -18.81
CA TRP A 74 15.94 -5.28 -18.19
C TRP A 74 17.19 -4.79 -18.90
N ALA A 75 18.29 -4.60 -18.16
CA ALA A 75 19.60 -4.31 -18.72
C ALA A 75 20.71 -5.05 -17.98
N VAL A 76 21.75 -5.43 -18.72
CA VAL A 76 22.96 -6.07 -18.21
C VAL A 76 24.16 -5.60 -19.01
N MET A 77 25.36 -5.62 -18.39
CA MET A 77 26.65 -5.42 -19.07
C MET A 77 27.38 -6.75 -19.12
N ASP A 78 27.40 -7.40 -20.27
CA ASP A 78 28.17 -8.61 -20.54
C ASP A 78 28.38 -8.77 -22.05
N MET A 79 29.55 -9.26 -22.44
CA MET A 79 29.91 -9.50 -23.87
C MET A 79 29.27 -10.76 -24.42
N LYS A 80 28.84 -11.68 -23.55
CA LYS A 80 28.17 -12.93 -23.94
C LYS A 80 26.68 -12.73 -24.05
N PRO A 81 26.02 -13.45 -24.98
CA PRO A 81 24.57 -13.35 -25.16
C PRO A 81 23.81 -13.59 -23.87
N ALA A 82 22.84 -12.72 -23.59
CA ALA A 82 21.99 -12.81 -22.42
C ALA A 82 20.50 -13.01 -22.83
N GLN A 83 19.76 -13.66 -21.95
CA GLN A 83 18.30 -13.81 -22.08
C GLN A 83 17.62 -13.73 -20.72
N VAL A 84 16.37 -13.31 -20.71
CA VAL A 84 15.55 -13.30 -19.49
C VAL A 84 14.65 -14.53 -19.50
N VAL A 85 14.65 -15.28 -18.37
CA VAL A 85 13.90 -16.52 -18.21
C VAL A 85 13.09 -16.41 -16.91
N ARG A 86 11.82 -16.82 -16.93
CA ARG A 86 10.99 -16.92 -15.72
C ARG A 86 11.52 -17.97 -14.76
N GLY A 87 11.13 -17.88 -13.50
CA GLY A 87 11.47 -18.87 -12.48
C GLY A 87 10.98 -20.30 -12.78
N ASP A 88 9.96 -20.46 -13.60
CA ASP A 88 9.43 -21.73 -14.11
C ASP A 88 10.17 -22.27 -15.35
N GLY A 89 11.21 -21.57 -15.80
CA GLY A 89 12.00 -21.94 -17.00
C GLY A 89 11.51 -21.36 -18.32
N THR A 90 10.38 -20.68 -18.36
CA THR A 90 9.85 -20.07 -19.59
C THR A 90 10.74 -18.91 -20.04
N VAL A 91 11.23 -18.96 -21.29
CA VAL A 91 12.03 -17.88 -21.89
C VAL A 91 11.14 -16.68 -22.20
N ILE A 92 11.45 -15.52 -21.63
CA ILE A 92 10.77 -14.26 -21.93
C ILE A 92 11.33 -13.66 -23.22
N GLY A 93 12.64 -13.69 -23.40
CA GLY A 93 13.27 -13.23 -24.63
C GLY A 93 14.79 -13.09 -24.53
N ALA A 94 15.45 -13.07 -25.68
CA ALA A 94 16.85 -12.72 -25.80
C ALA A 94 17.03 -11.21 -25.63
N MET A 95 18.15 -10.80 -25.02
CA MET A 95 18.49 -9.39 -24.88
C MET A 95 19.18 -8.88 -26.15
N THR A 96 18.93 -7.62 -26.51
CA THR A 96 19.51 -6.95 -27.67
C THR A 96 20.74 -6.15 -27.24
N ALA A 97 21.86 -6.35 -27.94
CA ALA A 97 23.08 -5.55 -27.69
C ALA A 97 22.89 -4.11 -28.20
N LEU A 98 23.33 -3.14 -27.42
CA LEU A 98 23.34 -1.72 -27.75
C LEU A 98 24.80 -1.21 -27.72
N GLY A 99 25.51 -1.34 -28.81
CA GLY A 99 26.94 -0.99 -28.94
C GLY A 99 27.87 -2.19 -28.68
N ASP A 100 29.16 -1.90 -28.58
CA ASP A 100 30.24 -2.90 -28.56
C ASP A 100 30.86 -3.09 -27.17
N ASP A 101 30.29 -2.47 -26.13
CA ASP A 101 30.80 -2.51 -24.76
C ASP A 101 30.10 -3.53 -23.85
N GLY A 102 29.19 -4.35 -24.44
CA GLY A 102 28.46 -5.41 -23.73
C GLY A 102 27.15 -4.97 -23.09
N LEU A 103 26.67 -3.74 -23.33
CA LEU A 103 25.33 -3.36 -22.87
C LEU A 103 24.27 -4.13 -23.67
N GLN A 104 23.41 -4.86 -22.95
CA GLN A 104 22.30 -5.60 -23.52
C GLN A 104 21.00 -5.23 -22.80
N VAL A 105 19.90 -5.17 -23.54
CA VAL A 105 18.57 -4.80 -23.03
C VAL A 105 17.50 -5.72 -23.56
N LEU A 106 16.46 -5.93 -22.76
CA LEU A 106 15.19 -6.50 -23.18
C LEU A 106 14.06 -5.62 -22.65
N VAL A 107 13.07 -5.34 -23.48
CA VAL A 107 11.85 -4.64 -23.05
C VAL A 107 10.62 -5.43 -23.49
N GLN A 108 9.77 -5.74 -22.54
CA GLN A 108 8.56 -6.53 -22.77
C GLN A 108 7.38 -5.93 -22.00
N SER A 109 6.16 -6.07 -22.56
CA SER A 109 4.94 -5.72 -21.83
C SER A 109 4.24 -6.98 -21.34
N PHE A 110 3.62 -6.83 -20.16
CA PHE A 110 2.83 -7.89 -19.53
C PHE A 110 1.48 -7.29 -19.11
N PRO A 111 0.44 -8.12 -19.02
CA PRO A 111 -0.85 -7.65 -18.50
C PRO A 111 -0.72 -7.06 -17.10
N ASN A 112 -1.63 -6.15 -16.74
CA ASN A 112 -1.79 -5.74 -15.35
C ASN A 112 -2.08 -6.96 -14.45
N PHE A 113 -1.71 -6.86 -13.18
CA PHE A 113 -1.79 -7.97 -12.20
C PHE A 113 -0.92 -9.18 -12.58
N THR A 114 0.31 -8.90 -13.02
CA THR A 114 1.33 -9.92 -13.32
C THR A 114 2.40 -9.92 -12.24
N GLU A 115 2.70 -11.12 -11.72
CA GLU A 115 3.83 -11.35 -10.83
C GLU A 115 4.59 -12.61 -11.24
N PHE A 116 5.92 -12.53 -11.30
CA PHE A 116 6.78 -13.70 -11.51
C PHE A 116 8.22 -13.42 -11.07
N ALA A 117 8.90 -14.47 -10.62
CA ALA A 117 10.34 -14.46 -10.47
C ALA A 117 11.01 -14.64 -11.85
N TYR A 118 12.21 -14.08 -12.04
CA TYR A 118 13.00 -14.26 -13.25
C TYR A 118 14.48 -14.43 -12.95
N HIS A 119 15.22 -14.97 -13.94
CA HIS A 119 16.67 -14.98 -14.00
C HIS A 119 17.13 -14.32 -15.29
N ILE A 120 18.25 -13.57 -15.24
CA ILE A 120 19.03 -13.23 -16.43
C ILE A 120 20.06 -14.33 -16.59
N MET A 121 19.93 -15.07 -17.69
CA MET A 121 20.84 -16.13 -18.10
C MET A 121 21.90 -15.56 -19.02
N ILE A 122 23.17 -15.76 -18.71
CA ILE A 122 24.31 -15.35 -19.54
C ILE A 122 25.13 -16.59 -19.82
N ASP A 123 25.33 -16.91 -21.09
CA ASP A 123 26.07 -18.11 -21.52
C ASP A 123 25.50 -19.41 -20.86
N GLY A 124 24.17 -19.50 -20.80
CA GLY A 124 23.47 -20.65 -20.21
C GLY A 124 23.47 -20.73 -18.66
N ALA A 125 24.12 -19.80 -17.97
CA ALA A 125 24.17 -19.76 -16.50
C ALA A 125 23.32 -18.63 -15.93
N ALA A 126 22.54 -18.90 -14.87
CA ALA A 126 21.82 -17.89 -14.12
C ALA A 126 22.81 -16.97 -13.38
N ARG A 127 22.83 -15.69 -13.74
CA ARG A 127 23.73 -14.68 -13.13
C ARG A 127 23.00 -13.76 -12.18
N VAL A 128 21.70 -13.53 -12.42
CA VAL A 128 20.87 -12.58 -11.66
C VAL A 128 19.51 -13.15 -11.48
N ALA A 129 18.98 -12.97 -10.28
CA ALA A 129 17.59 -13.25 -9.95
C ALA A 129 16.86 -11.96 -9.56
N GLY A 130 15.59 -11.88 -9.89
CA GLY A 130 14.71 -10.77 -9.52
C GLY A 130 13.25 -11.17 -9.62
N SER A 131 12.37 -10.21 -9.39
CA SER A 131 10.94 -10.36 -9.59
C SER A 131 10.34 -9.20 -10.36
N VAL A 132 9.31 -9.50 -11.12
CA VAL A 132 8.42 -8.53 -11.74
C VAL A 132 7.12 -8.54 -10.95
N HIS A 133 6.63 -7.36 -10.60
CA HIS A 133 5.32 -7.17 -9.96
C HIS A 133 4.65 -5.96 -10.59
N ILE A 134 3.57 -6.21 -11.33
CA ILE A 134 2.76 -5.19 -12.01
C ILE A 134 1.39 -5.19 -11.37
N GLU A 135 1.07 -4.09 -10.70
CA GLU A 135 -0.20 -3.90 -10.01
C GLU A 135 -0.58 -2.42 -10.09
N ASN A 136 -1.34 -2.05 -11.12
CA ASN A 136 -1.76 -0.69 -11.38
C ASN A 136 -3.25 -0.51 -11.12
N TYR A 137 -3.61 0.62 -10.52
CA TYR A 137 -4.99 0.98 -10.19
C TYR A 137 -5.31 2.39 -10.66
N THR A 138 -6.57 2.60 -11.04
CA THR A 138 -7.12 3.93 -11.29
C THR A 138 -7.92 4.36 -10.07
N TYR A 139 -7.53 5.49 -9.49
CA TYR A 139 -8.24 6.08 -8.38
C TYR A 139 -9.44 6.90 -8.86
N THR A 140 -10.47 6.98 -8.03
CA THR A 140 -11.58 7.91 -8.27
C THR A 140 -11.18 9.32 -7.83
N ALA A 141 -11.92 10.34 -8.29
CA ALA A 141 -11.69 11.72 -7.88
C ALA A 141 -11.77 11.93 -6.36
N ASP A 142 -12.54 11.10 -5.66
CA ASP A 142 -12.67 11.17 -4.19
C ASP A 142 -11.40 10.76 -3.43
N SER A 143 -10.45 10.14 -4.11
CA SER A 143 -9.14 9.78 -3.55
C SER A 143 -8.07 10.88 -3.75
N ASP A 144 -8.40 11.95 -4.44
CA ASP A 144 -7.51 13.09 -4.67
C ASP A 144 -8.02 14.35 -3.95
N PRO A 145 -7.12 15.22 -3.44
CA PRO A 145 -7.51 16.47 -2.83
C PRO A 145 -8.33 17.35 -3.81
N GLN A 146 -9.50 17.79 -3.39
CA GLN A 146 -10.37 18.67 -4.17
C GLN A 146 -10.17 20.13 -3.77
N LYS A 147 -10.20 21.06 -4.74
CA LYS A 147 -9.87 22.47 -4.54
C LYS A 147 -10.72 23.15 -3.47
N ASP A 148 -12.01 22.83 -3.42
CA ASP A 148 -12.98 23.52 -2.55
C ASP A 148 -13.35 22.67 -1.31
N VAL A 149 -12.62 21.56 -1.07
CA VAL A 149 -12.84 20.70 0.08
C VAL A 149 -11.81 21.01 1.17
N PRO A 150 -12.26 21.47 2.35
CA PRO A 150 -11.35 21.80 3.43
C PRO A 150 -10.76 20.55 4.05
N ALA A 151 -9.43 20.50 4.14
CA ALA A 151 -8.71 19.38 4.75
C ALA A 151 -8.89 19.34 6.28
N GLY A 152 -9.10 18.16 6.81
CA GLY A 152 -9.09 17.91 8.25
C GLY A 152 -7.68 18.01 8.87
N LYS A 153 -7.62 17.99 10.19
CA LYS A 153 -6.37 18.07 10.96
C LYS A 153 -5.87 16.68 11.31
N LEU A 154 -4.56 16.45 11.16
CA LEU A 154 -3.87 15.26 11.65
C LEU A 154 -3.10 15.61 12.92
N LEU A 155 -3.47 14.96 14.03
CA LEU A 155 -2.88 15.15 15.35
C LEU A 155 -2.21 13.83 15.75
N LYS A 156 -1.00 13.89 16.32
CA LYS A 156 -0.20 12.68 16.60
C LYS A 156 0.25 12.63 18.05
N PHE A 157 0.37 11.40 18.57
CA PHE A 157 1.06 11.13 19.82
C PHE A 157 1.64 9.72 19.85
N GLU A 158 2.63 9.51 20.68
CA GLU A 158 3.12 8.17 21.03
C GLU A 158 2.43 7.69 22.31
N TRP A 159 1.99 6.43 22.30
CA TRP A 159 1.47 5.75 23.47
C TRP A 159 2.48 4.75 23.99
N ARG A 160 2.90 4.93 25.26
CA ARG A 160 3.93 4.12 25.92
C ARG A 160 3.45 3.49 27.23
N GLU A 161 2.28 3.87 27.71
CA GLU A 161 1.76 3.55 29.04
C GLU A 161 0.71 2.45 29.01
N SER A 162 0.78 1.55 28.00
CA SER A 162 -0.20 0.48 27.88
C SER A 162 -0.05 -0.53 29.02
N ARG A 163 -1.15 -0.80 29.71
CA ARG A 163 -1.27 -1.85 30.72
C ARG A 163 -1.57 -3.20 30.06
N LEU A 164 -2.35 -3.20 28.97
CA LEU A 164 -2.76 -4.40 28.26
C LEU A 164 -1.67 -4.93 27.33
N PHE A 165 -0.83 -4.03 26.80
CA PHE A 165 0.37 -4.37 26.03
C PHE A 165 1.61 -3.72 26.63
N PRO A 166 2.05 -4.17 27.81
CA PRO A 166 3.17 -3.54 28.53
C PRO A 166 4.46 -3.58 27.71
N GLU A 167 5.39 -2.68 28.01
CA GLU A 167 6.69 -2.54 27.35
C GLU A 167 6.61 -2.33 25.82
N THR A 168 5.51 -1.77 25.33
CA THR A 168 5.36 -1.40 23.92
C THR A 168 5.22 0.11 23.73
N VAL A 169 5.61 0.57 22.56
CA VAL A 169 5.36 1.93 22.08
C VAL A 169 4.70 1.88 20.70
N ARG A 170 3.77 2.78 20.46
CA ARG A 170 3.09 2.92 19.15
C ARG A 170 2.75 4.36 18.83
N GLU A 171 2.70 4.70 17.57
CA GLU A 171 2.14 5.95 17.08
C GLU A 171 0.62 5.85 17.00
N VAL A 172 -0.05 6.92 17.40
CA VAL A 172 -1.48 7.11 17.17
C VAL A 172 -1.66 8.43 16.43
N THR A 173 -2.32 8.41 15.28
CA THR A 173 -2.69 9.62 14.55
C THR A 173 -4.20 9.78 14.60
N VAL A 174 -4.66 10.96 14.96
CA VAL A 174 -6.09 11.30 15.03
C VAL A 174 -6.40 12.28 13.89
N TYR A 175 -7.30 11.87 13.00
CA TYR A 175 -7.87 12.74 11.99
C TYR A 175 -9.15 13.38 12.56
N VAL A 176 -9.18 14.72 12.53
CA VAL A 176 -10.35 15.51 12.93
C VAL A 176 -10.82 16.31 11.72
N PRO A 177 -12.01 16.01 11.16
CA PRO A 177 -12.51 16.71 9.99
C PRO A 177 -12.80 18.18 10.29
N GLN A 178 -12.68 19.04 9.29
CA GLN A 178 -12.92 20.48 9.43
C GLN A 178 -14.38 20.80 9.87
N GLN A 179 -15.30 19.91 9.54
CA GLN A 179 -16.72 20.03 9.90
C GLN A 179 -17.01 19.67 11.37
N TYR A 180 -16.05 19.10 12.09
CA TYR A 180 -16.24 18.80 13.51
C TYR A 180 -16.33 20.06 14.36
N LYS A 181 -17.38 20.16 15.18
CA LYS A 181 -17.58 21.27 16.11
C LYS A 181 -17.14 20.87 17.50
N PRO A 182 -16.18 21.55 18.14
CA PRO A 182 -15.77 21.26 19.51
C PRO A 182 -16.94 21.15 20.47
N GLY A 183 -16.93 20.12 21.31
CA GLY A 183 -18.00 19.85 22.27
C GLY A 183 -19.17 19.01 21.75
N THR A 184 -19.30 18.83 20.44
CA THR A 184 -20.29 17.91 19.86
C THR A 184 -19.73 16.49 19.75
N GLU A 185 -20.61 15.51 19.60
CA GLU A 185 -20.23 14.11 19.34
C GLU A 185 -20.14 13.83 17.84
N ALA A 186 -19.11 13.07 17.43
CA ALA A 186 -18.91 12.64 16.06
C ALA A 186 -18.87 11.11 15.96
N CYS A 187 -19.10 10.58 14.76
CA CYS A 187 -18.85 9.18 14.48
C CYS A 187 -17.37 8.85 14.68
N LEU A 188 -17.07 7.58 14.93
CA LEU A 188 -15.71 7.08 15.14
C LEU A 188 -15.35 6.03 14.09
N MET A 189 -14.16 6.12 13.54
CA MET A 189 -13.57 5.03 12.75
C MET A 189 -12.14 4.76 13.20
N VAL A 190 -11.90 3.57 13.73
CA VAL A 190 -10.56 3.12 14.16
C VAL A 190 -9.89 2.35 13.02
N TRP A 191 -8.61 2.62 12.80
CA TRP A 191 -7.81 2.02 11.72
C TRP A 191 -6.58 1.32 12.27
N GLN A 192 -6.38 0.08 11.89
CA GLN A 192 -5.17 -0.69 12.17
C GLN A 192 -4.07 -0.33 11.16
N ASP A 193 -2.78 -0.48 11.56
CA ASP A 193 -1.62 -0.04 10.76
C ASP A 193 -1.76 1.44 10.33
N GLY A 194 -2.18 2.28 11.27
CA GLY A 194 -2.80 3.59 11.03
C GLY A 194 -1.95 4.56 10.23
N SER A 195 -0.65 4.67 10.53
CA SER A 195 0.26 5.63 9.88
C SER A 195 0.34 5.44 8.36
N ARG A 196 0.18 4.19 7.88
CA ARG A 196 0.20 3.86 6.44
C ARG A 196 -1.07 4.28 5.71
N HIS A 197 -2.20 4.33 6.42
CA HIS A 197 -3.51 4.53 5.80
C HIS A 197 -3.96 5.99 5.83
N VAL A 198 -3.52 6.75 6.84
CA VAL A 198 -3.90 8.16 7.01
C VAL A 198 -3.11 9.11 6.13
N ASP A 199 -1.92 8.73 5.65
CA ASP A 199 -1.04 9.59 4.86
C ASP A 199 -1.74 10.05 3.57
N PRO A 200 -1.92 11.39 3.37
CA PRO A 200 -2.56 11.93 2.16
C PRO A 200 -1.77 11.67 0.87
N LYS A 201 -0.48 11.31 0.96
CA LYS A 201 0.39 10.96 -0.16
C LYS A 201 0.58 9.45 -0.30
N GLY A 202 0.09 8.69 0.66
CA GLY A 202 0.14 7.22 0.64
C GLY A 202 -0.84 6.62 -0.37
N PRO A 203 -0.83 5.31 -0.55
CA PRO A 203 -1.76 4.65 -1.47
C PRO A 203 -3.21 4.73 -0.98
N MET A 204 -3.50 4.59 0.31
CA MET A 204 -4.87 4.56 0.85
C MET A 204 -5.52 5.95 0.93
N ARG A 205 -4.76 6.99 1.28
CA ARG A 205 -5.22 8.40 1.38
C ARG A 205 -6.51 8.56 2.19
N ALA A 206 -6.68 7.80 3.27
CA ALA A 206 -7.93 7.75 4.02
C ALA A 206 -8.38 9.15 4.52
N SER A 207 -7.44 10.02 4.92
CA SER A 207 -7.75 11.39 5.32
C SER A 207 -8.37 12.21 4.19
N VAL A 208 -7.85 12.08 2.95
CA VAL A 208 -8.37 12.78 1.77
C VAL A 208 -9.76 12.26 1.41
N VAL A 209 -9.95 10.95 1.43
CA VAL A 209 -11.26 10.35 1.17
C VAL A 209 -12.29 10.80 2.20
N PHE A 210 -11.90 10.87 3.48
CA PHE A 210 -12.77 11.39 4.55
C PHE A 210 -13.15 12.87 4.29
N ASP A 211 -12.18 13.73 3.96
CA ASP A 211 -12.43 15.13 3.62
C ASP A 211 -13.50 15.26 2.53
N ASN A 212 -13.32 14.54 1.42
CA ASN A 212 -14.21 14.59 0.27
C ASN A 212 -15.61 14.06 0.61
N LEU A 213 -15.72 12.87 1.20
CA LEU A 213 -17.00 12.24 1.48
C LEU A 213 -17.81 12.97 2.56
N ILE A 214 -17.16 13.50 3.59
CA ILE A 214 -17.82 14.30 4.64
C ILE A 214 -18.31 15.63 4.04
N HIS A 215 -17.49 16.29 3.21
CA HIS A 215 -17.89 17.52 2.52
C HIS A 215 -19.11 17.29 1.61
N GLN A 216 -19.10 16.19 0.86
CA GLN A 216 -20.21 15.78 -0.02
C GLN A 216 -21.45 15.25 0.73
N LYS A 217 -21.39 15.14 2.07
CA LYS A 217 -22.45 14.54 2.93
C LYS A 217 -22.75 13.07 2.56
N GLN A 218 -21.78 12.36 2.02
CA GLN A 218 -21.85 10.93 1.68
C GLN A 218 -21.27 10.03 2.78
N MET A 219 -20.69 10.66 3.79
CA MET A 219 -20.22 10.08 5.04
C MET A 219 -20.54 11.05 6.17
N PRO A 220 -20.97 10.58 7.36
CA PRO A 220 -21.20 11.46 8.51
C PRO A 220 -19.89 12.10 8.98
N VAL A 221 -19.97 13.19 9.76
CA VAL A 221 -18.81 13.76 10.44
C VAL A 221 -18.16 12.69 11.31
N THR A 222 -16.99 12.21 10.91
CA THR A 222 -16.32 11.06 11.51
C THR A 222 -14.90 11.40 11.92
N ILE A 223 -14.55 11.17 13.17
CA ILE A 223 -13.17 11.25 13.66
C ILE A 223 -12.49 9.92 13.37
N GLY A 224 -11.34 9.97 12.70
CA GLY A 224 -10.49 8.80 12.43
C GLY A 224 -9.44 8.63 13.53
N VAL A 225 -9.31 7.43 14.10
CA VAL A 225 -8.26 7.08 15.06
C VAL A 225 -7.39 5.99 14.46
N PHE A 226 -6.20 6.36 14.02
CA PHE A 226 -5.26 5.53 13.27
C PHE A 226 -4.17 5.02 14.21
N VAL A 227 -4.20 3.73 14.51
CA VAL A 227 -3.37 3.10 15.55
C VAL A 227 -2.36 2.16 14.90
N ASP A 228 -1.08 2.40 15.14
CA ASP A 228 -0.03 1.46 14.73
C ASP A 228 0.10 0.31 15.75
N PRO A 229 0.54 -0.87 15.32
CA PRO A 229 0.81 -1.96 16.24
C PRO A 229 1.98 -1.61 17.17
N GLY A 230 1.97 -2.21 18.35
CA GLY A 230 3.02 -2.04 19.34
C GLY A 230 4.38 -2.48 18.82
N ARG A 231 5.39 -1.72 19.17
CA ARG A 231 6.80 -2.06 18.99
C ARG A 231 7.44 -2.19 20.38
N LYS A 232 8.10 -3.30 20.65
CA LYS A 232 8.73 -3.55 21.95
C LYS A 232 9.81 -2.52 22.23
N LEU A 233 9.81 -1.97 23.43
CA LEU A 233 10.81 -1.00 23.91
C LEU A 233 12.18 -1.68 24.11
N LYS A 234 12.17 -2.93 24.54
CA LYS A 234 13.39 -3.75 24.70
C LYS A 234 13.28 -5.01 23.90
N GLN A 235 14.35 -5.35 23.18
CA GLN A 235 14.42 -6.57 22.37
C GLN A 235 15.55 -7.46 22.87
N LYS A 236 15.27 -8.77 22.96
CA LYS A 236 16.32 -9.76 23.12
C LYS A 236 16.97 -10.02 21.74
N ALA A 237 18.23 -10.47 21.74
CA ALA A 237 18.91 -10.83 20.51
C ALA A 237 18.09 -11.85 19.71
N GLY A 238 17.84 -11.57 18.42
CA GLY A 238 17.04 -12.43 17.54
C GLY A 238 15.51 -12.25 17.65
N GLU A 239 15.02 -11.44 18.60
CA GLU A 239 13.59 -11.19 18.75
C GLU A 239 13.10 -10.10 17.77
N LYS A 240 11.90 -10.29 17.17
CA LYS A 240 11.29 -9.27 16.31
C LYS A 240 10.79 -8.09 17.16
N ALA A 241 11.07 -6.86 16.72
CA ALA A 241 10.61 -5.62 17.37
C ALA A 241 9.09 -5.49 17.42
N GLY A 242 8.43 -5.93 16.35
CA GLY A 242 7.00 -5.75 16.17
C GLY A 242 6.18 -6.71 17.01
N ASN A 243 5.13 -6.19 17.65
CA ASN A 243 4.14 -6.96 18.40
C ASN A 243 2.87 -7.24 17.58
N ARG A 244 2.88 -6.86 16.29
CA ARG A 244 1.70 -6.82 15.42
C ARG A 244 0.92 -8.14 15.37
N SER A 245 1.59 -9.27 15.13
CA SER A 245 0.89 -10.55 15.07
C SER A 245 0.28 -10.97 16.41
N PHE A 246 0.94 -10.65 17.52
CA PHE A 246 0.36 -10.92 18.83
C PHE A 246 -0.88 -10.05 19.10
N GLU A 247 -0.83 -8.77 18.76
CA GLU A 247 -1.93 -7.85 19.00
C GLU A 247 -3.10 -8.07 18.02
N TYR A 248 -2.82 -8.33 16.75
CA TYR A 248 -3.82 -8.31 15.71
C TYR A 248 -4.39 -9.70 15.36
N ASP A 249 -3.54 -10.75 15.37
CA ASP A 249 -3.99 -12.08 14.98
C ASP A 249 -4.50 -12.90 16.17
N SER A 250 -4.30 -12.46 17.43
CA SER A 250 -4.85 -13.14 18.60
C SER A 250 -6.35 -12.94 18.68
N LEU A 251 -7.09 -14.05 18.81
CA LEU A 251 -8.53 -14.01 19.00
C LEU A 251 -8.86 -13.55 20.43
N GLY A 252 -10.11 -13.08 20.64
CA GLY A 252 -10.62 -12.59 21.93
C GLY A 252 -10.58 -11.07 22.06
N ASP A 253 -10.93 -10.57 23.24
CA ASP A 253 -11.27 -9.17 23.48
C ASP A 253 -10.08 -8.26 23.83
N LEU A 254 -8.88 -8.81 24.00
CA LEU A 254 -7.74 -8.07 24.54
C LEU A 254 -7.43 -6.79 23.74
N TYR A 255 -7.43 -6.88 22.40
CA TYR A 255 -7.14 -5.72 21.57
C TYR A 255 -8.26 -4.67 21.59
N VAL A 256 -9.50 -5.09 21.53
CA VAL A 256 -10.62 -4.13 21.59
C VAL A 256 -10.72 -3.47 22.96
N ARG A 257 -10.40 -4.19 24.03
CA ARG A 257 -10.25 -3.58 25.37
C ARG A 257 -9.15 -2.56 25.41
N PHE A 258 -8.00 -2.83 24.83
CA PHE A 258 -6.92 -1.85 24.68
C PHE A 258 -7.41 -0.57 24.00
N LEU A 259 -8.18 -0.68 22.93
CA LEU A 259 -8.76 0.50 22.29
C LEU A 259 -9.72 1.25 23.23
N LEU A 260 -10.63 0.53 23.88
CA LEU A 260 -11.70 1.11 24.70
C LEU A 260 -11.21 1.66 26.05
N GLU A 261 -10.26 0.96 26.68
CA GLU A 261 -9.80 1.31 28.03
C GLU A 261 -8.60 2.28 28.04
N GLU A 262 -7.82 2.31 26.95
CA GLU A 262 -6.58 3.10 26.90
C GLU A 262 -6.58 4.15 25.79
N ILE A 263 -6.74 3.75 24.53
CA ILE A 263 -6.51 4.67 23.39
C ILE A 263 -7.63 5.69 23.21
N LEU A 264 -8.88 5.25 23.15
CA LEU A 264 -10.01 6.16 22.91
C LEU A 264 -10.21 7.19 24.03
N PRO A 265 -10.12 6.82 25.33
CA PRO A 265 -10.14 7.80 26.40
C PRO A 265 -9.01 8.82 26.33
N GLU A 266 -7.78 8.38 25.99
CA GLU A 266 -6.64 9.27 25.87
C GLU A 266 -6.78 10.24 24.68
N VAL A 267 -7.32 9.77 23.55
CA VAL A 267 -7.65 10.64 22.40
C VAL A 267 -8.64 11.72 22.79
N GLN A 268 -9.72 11.37 23.49
CA GLN A 268 -10.73 12.34 23.96
C GLN A 268 -10.12 13.37 24.91
N LYS A 269 -9.31 12.90 25.87
CA LYS A 269 -8.62 13.76 26.85
C LYS A 269 -7.64 14.73 26.20
N ARG A 270 -6.77 14.23 25.28
CA ARG A 270 -5.71 15.04 24.66
C ARG A 270 -6.24 16.09 23.70
N PHE A 271 -7.26 15.72 22.92
CA PHE A 271 -7.69 16.55 21.79
C PHE A 271 -9.07 17.18 21.99
N GLY A 272 -9.73 16.93 23.13
CA GLY A 272 -11.04 17.51 23.45
C GLY A 272 -12.16 17.05 22.49
N VAL A 273 -11.98 15.90 21.86
CA VAL A 273 -12.97 15.33 20.94
C VAL A 273 -13.94 14.41 21.68
N LYS A 274 -15.14 14.24 21.14
CA LYS A 274 -16.16 13.33 21.69
C LYS A 274 -16.66 12.38 20.61
N PHE A 275 -16.83 11.12 20.99
CA PHE A 275 -17.35 10.09 20.11
C PHE A 275 -18.79 9.78 20.45
N ARG A 276 -19.63 9.60 19.45
CA ARG A 276 -20.98 9.06 19.61
C ARG A 276 -20.89 7.71 20.31
N PRO A 277 -21.75 7.46 21.35
CA PRO A 277 -21.72 6.22 22.11
C PRO A 277 -22.36 5.05 21.37
N GLU A 278 -23.27 5.32 20.40
CA GLU A 278 -24.01 4.28 19.70
C GLU A 278 -23.06 3.43 18.82
N PRO A 279 -23.14 2.09 18.90
CA PRO A 279 -22.25 1.21 18.11
C PRO A 279 -22.45 1.34 16.61
N GLU A 280 -23.63 1.77 16.13
CA GLU A 280 -23.93 2.09 14.73
C GLU A 280 -23.11 3.29 14.22
N ALA A 281 -22.69 4.17 15.12
CA ALA A 281 -21.86 5.33 14.80
C ALA A 281 -20.36 5.01 14.87
N ARG A 282 -19.98 3.74 15.05
CA ARG A 282 -18.60 3.31 15.22
C ARG A 282 -18.19 2.23 14.24
N ALA A 283 -17.07 2.46 13.57
CA ALA A 283 -16.46 1.56 12.60
C ALA A 283 -15.03 1.20 12.98
N ILE A 284 -14.57 0.05 12.49
CA ILE A 284 -13.19 -0.39 12.66
C ILE A 284 -12.68 -0.98 11.36
N ALA A 285 -11.42 -0.70 10.99
CA ALA A 285 -10.85 -0.98 9.68
C ALA A 285 -9.43 -1.53 9.73
N GLY A 286 -9.11 -2.43 8.82
CA GLY A 286 -7.75 -2.93 8.66
C GLY A 286 -7.58 -3.91 7.52
N GLY A 287 -6.31 -4.14 7.14
CA GLY A 287 -5.93 -5.12 6.14
C GLY A 287 -5.06 -6.24 6.69
N SER A 288 -5.15 -7.43 6.10
CA SER A 288 -4.37 -8.59 6.51
C SER A 288 -4.62 -8.94 7.99
N SER A 289 -3.57 -9.02 8.83
CA SER A 289 -3.74 -9.14 10.29
C SER A 289 -4.59 -8.01 10.86
N GLY A 290 -4.50 -6.78 10.34
CA GLY A 290 -5.37 -5.67 10.75
C GLY A 290 -6.84 -5.91 10.38
N GLY A 291 -7.10 -6.66 9.32
CA GLY A 291 -8.45 -7.05 8.87
C GLY A 291 -9.12 -8.02 9.84
N ILE A 292 -8.44 -9.11 10.20
CA ILE A 292 -8.95 -10.04 11.22
C ILE A 292 -9.05 -9.36 12.59
N CYS A 293 -8.09 -8.50 12.96
CA CYS A 293 -8.15 -7.71 14.18
C CYS A 293 -9.42 -6.86 14.25
N SER A 294 -9.76 -6.18 13.17
CA SER A 294 -10.97 -5.35 13.07
C SER A 294 -12.23 -6.17 13.16
N PHE A 295 -12.26 -7.34 12.50
CA PHE A 295 -13.37 -8.27 12.61
C PHE A 295 -13.51 -8.81 14.04
N THR A 296 -12.41 -9.27 14.65
CA THR A 296 -12.37 -9.75 16.05
C THR A 296 -12.88 -8.70 17.02
N ALA A 297 -12.43 -7.44 16.89
CA ALA A 297 -12.86 -6.36 17.76
C ALA A 297 -14.40 -6.13 17.74
N ALA A 298 -14.99 -6.10 16.55
CA ALA A 298 -16.44 -5.97 16.42
C ALA A 298 -17.19 -7.26 16.82
N TRP A 299 -16.58 -8.42 16.59
CA TRP A 299 -17.13 -9.72 17.00
C TRP A 299 -17.20 -9.85 18.52
N GLU A 300 -16.15 -9.48 19.24
CA GLU A 300 -16.08 -9.56 20.71
C GLU A 300 -16.88 -8.45 21.38
N ARG A 301 -16.92 -7.25 20.78
CA ARG A 301 -17.60 -6.09 21.35
C ARG A 301 -18.58 -5.46 20.33
N PRO A 302 -19.65 -6.23 19.96
CA PRO A 302 -20.69 -5.71 19.08
C PRO A 302 -21.51 -4.58 19.73
N ASP A 303 -21.44 -4.42 21.05
CA ASP A 303 -21.97 -3.28 21.79
C ASP A 303 -21.15 -1.99 21.58
N GLN A 304 -19.99 -2.06 20.94
CA GLN A 304 -19.08 -0.94 20.69
C GLN A 304 -18.85 -0.64 19.22
N PHE A 305 -18.85 -1.65 18.35
CA PHE A 305 -18.57 -1.50 16.93
C PHE A 305 -19.55 -2.32 16.08
N HIS A 306 -20.36 -1.64 15.28
CA HIS A 306 -21.28 -2.30 14.36
C HIS A 306 -20.78 -2.35 12.91
N LYS A 307 -19.64 -1.71 12.56
CA LYS A 307 -19.15 -1.60 11.19
C LYS A 307 -17.71 -2.06 11.08
N VAL A 308 -17.46 -3.00 10.17
CA VAL A 308 -16.13 -3.56 9.88
C VAL A 308 -15.77 -3.31 8.42
N LEU A 309 -14.58 -2.72 8.18
CA LEU A 309 -13.96 -2.63 6.88
C LEU A 309 -12.70 -3.50 6.90
N CYS A 310 -12.70 -4.60 6.16
CA CYS A 310 -11.62 -5.58 6.14
C CYS A 310 -11.20 -5.86 4.70
N TRP A 311 -9.91 -5.79 4.41
CA TRP A 311 -9.37 -6.19 3.11
C TRP A 311 -8.21 -7.16 3.27
N VAL A 312 -8.10 -8.12 2.35
CA VAL A 312 -7.11 -9.21 2.35
C VAL A 312 -7.00 -9.87 3.73
N GLY A 313 -8.15 -10.13 4.36
CA GLY A 313 -8.26 -10.54 5.76
C GLY A 313 -7.54 -11.85 6.08
N THR A 314 -6.79 -11.89 7.17
CA THR A 314 -6.00 -13.06 7.61
C THR A 314 -6.87 -14.11 8.31
N PHE A 315 -7.89 -14.64 7.61
CA PHE A 315 -8.74 -15.72 8.12
C PHE A 315 -8.15 -17.12 7.89
N VAL A 316 -6.82 -17.19 7.83
CA VAL A 316 -6.01 -18.41 7.69
C VAL A 316 -5.46 -18.88 9.05
N ASP A 317 -4.70 -19.97 9.08
CA ASP A 317 -4.16 -20.56 10.32
C ASP A 317 -2.98 -19.74 10.87
N ILE A 318 -3.28 -18.51 11.28
CA ILE A 318 -2.42 -17.67 12.11
C ILE A 318 -3.17 -17.42 13.42
N ARG A 319 -2.64 -17.95 14.53
CA ARG A 319 -3.25 -17.86 15.87
C ARG A 319 -4.73 -18.25 15.92
N GLY A 320 -5.16 -19.16 15.05
CA GLY A 320 -6.53 -19.67 15.03
C GLY A 320 -7.53 -18.85 14.21
N GLY A 321 -7.07 -17.90 13.39
CA GLY A 321 -7.94 -17.06 12.56
C GLY A 321 -8.86 -17.84 11.62
N ASN A 322 -8.47 -19.04 11.22
CA ASN A 322 -9.26 -19.96 10.40
C ASN A 322 -10.51 -20.53 11.11
N ALA A 323 -10.70 -20.26 12.40
CA ALA A 323 -11.89 -20.66 13.12
C ALA A 323 -13.12 -19.81 12.78
N TYR A 324 -12.99 -18.57 12.33
CA TYR A 324 -14.11 -17.64 12.14
C TYR A 324 -15.19 -18.12 11.17
N PRO A 325 -14.89 -18.73 10.01
CA PRO A 325 -15.94 -19.25 9.13
C PRO A 325 -16.86 -20.28 9.82
N TYR A 326 -16.31 -21.08 10.73
CA TYR A 326 -17.08 -22.03 11.55
C TYR A 326 -17.81 -21.33 12.70
N LEU A 327 -17.12 -20.47 13.46
CA LEU A 327 -17.72 -19.73 14.59
C LEU A 327 -18.91 -18.90 14.16
N LEU A 328 -18.87 -18.26 13.01
CA LEU A 328 -20.01 -17.54 12.43
C LEU A 328 -21.26 -18.41 12.32
N ARG A 329 -21.12 -19.68 11.91
CA ARG A 329 -22.24 -20.59 11.65
C ARG A 329 -22.88 -21.17 12.89
N ILE A 330 -22.14 -21.25 13.99
CA ILE A 330 -22.61 -21.87 15.25
C ILE A 330 -22.91 -20.85 16.34
N THR A 331 -22.66 -19.57 16.12
CA THR A 331 -22.91 -18.49 17.07
C THR A 331 -24.15 -17.70 16.63
N GLU A 332 -24.94 -17.21 17.58
CA GLU A 332 -26.01 -16.28 17.27
C GLU A 332 -25.49 -15.07 16.48
N ARG A 333 -26.27 -14.64 15.47
CA ARG A 333 -25.90 -13.53 14.63
C ARG A 333 -25.71 -12.24 15.42
N LYS A 334 -24.53 -11.66 15.35
CA LYS A 334 -24.20 -10.37 15.97
C LYS A 334 -24.63 -9.20 15.08
N PRO A 335 -25.02 -8.05 15.63
CA PRO A 335 -25.49 -6.89 14.85
C PRO A 335 -24.33 -6.11 14.22
N ILE A 336 -23.49 -6.78 13.43
CA ILE A 336 -22.36 -6.18 12.75
C ILE A 336 -22.56 -6.17 11.22
N ARG A 337 -22.15 -5.08 10.59
CA ARG A 337 -22.07 -4.92 9.13
C ARG A 337 -20.63 -5.12 8.70
N VAL A 338 -20.40 -5.93 7.67
CA VAL A 338 -19.05 -6.32 7.27
C VAL A 338 -18.82 -6.03 5.78
N TYR A 339 -17.87 -5.13 5.48
CA TYR A 339 -17.33 -4.99 4.14
C TYR A 339 -16.04 -5.79 4.05
N LEU A 340 -15.96 -6.67 3.06
CA LEU A 340 -14.77 -7.45 2.74
C LEU A 340 -14.29 -7.11 1.33
N LEU A 341 -12.97 -7.06 1.14
CA LEU A 341 -12.34 -7.04 -0.18
C LEU A 341 -11.18 -8.01 -0.18
N ASP A 342 -11.08 -8.83 -1.23
CA ASP A 342 -9.92 -9.70 -1.43
C ASP A 342 -9.57 -9.83 -2.91
N GLY A 343 -8.40 -10.36 -3.19
CA GLY A 343 -7.89 -10.60 -4.52
C GLY A 343 -7.75 -12.07 -4.87
N VAL A 344 -8.02 -12.43 -6.12
CA VAL A 344 -7.77 -13.79 -6.60
C VAL A 344 -6.28 -14.14 -6.67
N ASN A 345 -5.42 -13.12 -6.65
CA ASN A 345 -3.96 -13.25 -6.63
C ASN A 345 -3.36 -13.03 -5.22
N ASP A 346 -4.18 -13.10 -4.16
CA ASP A 346 -3.69 -12.99 -2.80
C ASP A 346 -2.84 -14.22 -2.39
N LEU A 347 -2.24 -14.15 -1.22
CA LEU A 347 -1.26 -15.12 -0.73
C LEU A 347 -1.79 -16.55 -0.71
N ASP A 348 -0.90 -17.46 -1.12
CA ASP A 348 -0.96 -18.90 -0.85
C ASP A 348 0.38 -19.33 -0.26
N ASN A 349 0.41 -19.72 1.01
CA ASN A 349 1.64 -20.06 1.71
C ASN A 349 1.39 -21.07 2.85
N LYS A 350 2.42 -21.35 3.66
CA LYS A 350 2.35 -22.33 4.75
C LYS A 350 1.25 -22.09 5.80
N TYR A 351 0.68 -20.90 5.87
CA TYR A 351 -0.41 -20.59 6.80
C TYR A 351 -1.80 -20.80 6.18
N GLY A 352 -1.88 -20.95 4.87
CA GLY A 352 -3.10 -21.20 4.12
C GLY A 352 -3.17 -20.35 2.85
N ASN A 353 -4.33 -20.45 2.19
CA ASN A 353 -4.69 -19.72 0.98
C ASN A 353 -5.70 -18.64 1.36
N TRP A 354 -5.31 -17.36 1.23
CA TRP A 354 -6.16 -16.22 1.60
C TRP A 354 -7.46 -16.15 0.79
N PRO A 355 -7.44 -16.26 -0.55
CA PRO A 355 -8.68 -16.28 -1.34
C PRO A 355 -9.67 -17.37 -0.88
N LEU A 356 -9.21 -18.59 -0.61
CA LEU A 356 -10.08 -19.66 -0.13
C LEU A 356 -10.65 -19.34 1.27
N ALA A 357 -9.82 -18.84 2.18
CA ALA A 357 -10.25 -18.48 3.53
C ALA A 357 -11.30 -17.35 3.51
N ASN A 358 -11.11 -16.31 2.69
CA ASN A 358 -12.06 -15.23 2.52
C ASN A 358 -13.35 -15.68 1.81
N ARG A 359 -13.31 -16.66 0.88
CA ARG A 359 -14.51 -17.31 0.33
C ARG A 359 -15.29 -18.08 1.39
N MET A 360 -14.61 -18.72 2.33
CA MET A 360 -15.27 -19.39 3.46
C MET A 360 -15.95 -18.36 4.40
N MET A 361 -15.32 -17.21 4.65
CA MET A 361 -15.92 -16.10 5.39
C MET A 361 -17.16 -15.57 4.68
N GLU A 362 -17.07 -15.26 3.39
CA GLU A 362 -18.21 -14.84 2.56
C GLU A 362 -19.37 -15.83 2.64
N ALA A 363 -19.09 -17.12 2.44
CA ALA A 363 -20.11 -18.17 2.51
C ALA A 363 -20.77 -18.27 3.89
N SER A 364 -20.02 -18.04 4.97
CA SER A 364 -20.55 -18.11 6.34
C SER A 364 -21.36 -16.86 6.69
N LEU A 365 -20.92 -15.67 6.30
CA LEU A 365 -21.69 -14.43 6.45
C LEU A 365 -23.03 -14.51 5.69
N LYS A 366 -22.99 -15.03 4.46
CA LYS A 366 -24.20 -15.25 3.65
C LYS A 366 -25.15 -16.27 4.31
N TYR A 367 -24.63 -17.41 4.78
CA TYR A 367 -25.42 -18.44 5.46
C TYR A 367 -26.15 -17.91 6.68
N MET A 368 -25.49 -17.05 7.47
CA MET A 368 -26.04 -16.45 8.69
C MET A 368 -26.81 -15.14 8.43
N ASN A 369 -27.04 -14.79 7.17
CA ASN A 369 -27.78 -13.59 6.76
C ASN A 369 -27.25 -12.29 7.40
N TYR A 370 -25.91 -12.12 7.44
CA TYR A 370 -25.29 -10.87 7.85
C TYR A 370 -25.53 -9.76 6.81
N ASP A 371 -25.52 -8.52 7.26
CA ASP A 371 -25.41 -7.36 6.37
C ASP A 371 -23.94 -7.22 5.94
N PHE A 372 -23.60 -7.76 4.78
CA PHE A 372 -22.23 -7.75 4.28
C PHE A 372 -22.16 -7.46 2.79
N ARG A 373 -20.99 -6.98 2.38
CA ARG A 373 -20.57 -6.87 0.98
C ARG A 373 -19.18 -7.48 0.84
N MET A 374 -18.99 -8.28 -0.22
CA MET A 374 -17.70 -8.84 -0.59
C MET A 374 -17.36 -8.40 -2.01
N ASP A 375 -16.23 -7.71 -2.16
CA ASP A 375 -15.70 -7.30 -3.47
C ASP A 375 -14.47 -8.15 -3.81
N TRP A 376 -14.60 -8.96 -4.86
CA TRP A 376 -13.49 -9.74 -5.42
C TRP A 376 -12.78 -8.95 -6.52
N THR A 377 -11.46 -8.88 -6.44
CA THR A 377 -10.60 -8.14 -7.37
C THR A 377 -9.48 -9.03 -7.90
N GLN A 378 -8.60 -8.46 -8.73
CA GLN A 378 -7.36 -9.10 -9.16
C GLN A 378 -6.17 -8.75 -8.25
N CYS A 379 -6.38 -8.06 -7.14
CA CYS A 379 -5.28 -7.56 -6.30
C CYS A 379 -4.41 -8.69 -5.73
N PHE A 380 -3.17 -8.33 -5.48
CA PHE A 380 -2.25 -9.08 -4.63
C PHE A 380 -2.43 -8.67 -3.16
N HIS A 381 -1.69 -9.32 -2.28
CA HIS A 381 -1.76 -9.03 -0.85
C HIS A 381 -1.27 -7.62 -0.51
N GLY A 382 -2.14 -6.80 0.04
CA GLY A 382 -1.77 -5.44 0.47
C GLY A 382 -2.91 -4.43 0.45
N SER A 383 -2.55 -3.15 0.57
CA SER A 383 -3.53 -2.06 0.65
C SER A 383 -3.85 -1.43 -0.71
N LYS A 384 -3.11 -1.75 -1.76
CA LYS A 384 -3.29 -1.13 -3.07
C LYS A 384 -4.65 -1.44 -3.69
N GLY A 385 -5.13 -2.69 -3.54
CA GLY A 385 -6.44 -3.09 -4.06
C GLY A 385 -7.61 -2.41 -3.37
N MET A 386 -7.48 -2.14 -2.06
CA MET A 386 -8.51 -1.44 -1.29
C MET A 386 -8.55 0.06 -1.60
N ALA A 387 -7.42 0.68 -1.90
CA ALA A 387 -7.31 2.13 -2.03
C ALA A 387 -8.29 2.77 -3.05
N PRO A 388 -8.43 2.27 -4.29
CA PRO A 388 -9.42 2.80 -5.24
C PRO A 388 -10.88 2.46 -4.85
N ALA A 389 -11.10 1.38 -4.10
CA ALA A 389 -12.43 0.97 -3.64
C ALA A 389 -12.88 1.72 -2.38
N LEU A 390 -11.96 2.36 -1.65
CA LEU A 390 -12.22 2.96 -0.35
C LEU A 390 -13.40 3.96 -0.35
N PRO A 391 -13.53 4.89 -1.30
CA PRO A 391 -14.66 5.83 -1.28
C PRO A 391 -16.01 5.12 -1.34
N ASP A 392 -16.16 4.12 -2.20
CA ASP A 392 -17.40 3.37 -2.36
C ASP A 392 -17.67 2.45 -1.16
N ALA A 393 -16.64 1.83 -0.61
CA ALA A 393 -16.73 1.03 0.60
C ALA A 393 -17.22 1.86 1.80
N LEU A 394 -16.71 3.08 1.96
CA LEU A 394 -17.16 3.98 3.04
C LEU A 394 -18.60 4.45 2.84
N ARG A 395 -19.02 4.79 1.62
CA ARG A 395 -20.43 5.10 1.32
C ARG A 395 -21.34 3.95 1.71
N TRP A 396 -20.97 2.74 1.34
CA TRP A 396 -21.73 1.55 1.67
C TRP A 396 -21.77 1.30 3.19
N LEU A 397 -20.63 1.46 3.86
CA LEU A 397 -20.52 1.20 5.30
C LEU A 397 -21.35 2.18 6.14
N TRP A 398 -21.38 3.47 5.74
CA TRP A 398 -22.04 4.56 6.45
C TRP A 398 -23.45 4.90 5.93
N ARG A 399 -24.01 4.13 4.98
CA ARG A 399 -25.25 4.45 4.26
C ARG A 399 -26.49 4.70 5.12
N ASP A 400 -26.50 4.24 6.36
CA ASP A 400 -27.62 4.35 7.32
C ASP A 400 -27.37 5.38 8.44
N VAL A 401 -26.23 6.02 8.47
CA VAL A 401 -25.88 7.02 9.49
C VAL A 401 -25.86 8.42 8.87
N LYS A 402 -26.65 9.31 9.47
CA LYS A 402 -26.78 10.71 9.05
C LYS A 402 -25.94 11.63 9.94
#